data_c35eaf0709e24cd8e39dae207aec5e54
#
_entry.id   c35eaf0709e24cd8e39dae207aec5e54
#
_cell.length_a   1.000
_cell.length_b   1.000
_cell.length_c   1.000
_cell.angle_alpha   90.00
_cell.angle_beta   90.00
_cell.angle_gamma   90.00
#
_symmetry.space_group_name_H-M   'P 1'
#
loop_
_entity.id
_entity.type
_entity.pdbx_description
1 polymer ?
#
loop_
_entity_poly.entity_id
_entity_poly.type
_entity_poly.pdbx_seq_one_letter_code
_entity_poly.pdbx_strand_id
1 'polypeptide(L)'
;MPSAKIIVRELLTTIATMALICTFISTASAEEGAQNSIKIKTVVLDAGHGGKDTGAISKNGAIKEKDITLSVALKLGKMINSNYPDVKVVYTRKRDEYIELSKRAEIANRNKADLFISIHVNSQKGTTATGTETFVMGTHKSSSNFEICKLENSVIVLEEDYQSKYEGFDPNSPESYIIFSLLQNTHLEQSLKFAALIQDNFKLGPIKVNRGVKQGGLLVLWKTTMPAVLTEIGFISNPAESNQLRRDAVQSQIAARIFNAFAKYKTDYEGGAPKLIPDDEMPSQSAEQQDATVASAERQEATVASADRQEATVAETAVQDEQPEAKRQPEAKRQPEASGK
;
A
#
# COMPACT_ATOMS: atom_id res chain seq x y z
N MET A 1 19.76 -18.49 81.06
CA MET A 1 19.16 -17.33 80.34
C MET A 1 20.27 -16.71 79.52
N PRO A 2 20.12 -16.45 78.22
CA PRO A 2 21.18 -15.82 77.43
C PRO A 2 21.42 -14.38 77.93
N SER A 3 22.68 -13.95 77.97
CA SER A 3 23.02 -12.63 78.45
C SER A 3 22.46 -11.51 77.54
N ALA A 4 22.07 -10.35 78.12
CA ALA A 4 21.51 -9.25 77.32
C ALA A 4 22.39 -8.82 76.14
N LYS A 5 23.70 -9.03 76.22
CA LYS A 5 24.67 -8.77 75.12
C LYS A 5 24.49 -9.71 73.91
N ILE A 6 24.03 -10.95 74.12
CA ILE A 6 23.79 -11.90 73.05
C ILE A 6 22.49 -11.53 72.31
N ILE A 7 21.46 -11.18 73.06
CA ILE A 7 20.14 -10.75 72.47
C ILE A 7 20.29 -9.47 71.62
N VAL A 8 21.08 -8.47 72.12
CA VAL A 8 21.34 -7.23 71.38
C VAL A 8 22.14 -7.47 70.10
N ARG A 9 23.12 -8.40 70.13
CA ARG A 9 23.90 -8.73 68.94
C ARG A 9 23.09 -9.46 67.88
N GLU A 10 22.21 -10.38 68.26
CA GLU A 10 21.29 -11.08 67.38
C GLU A 10 20.28 -10.13 66.74
N LEU A 11 19.76 -9.17 67.52
CA LEU A 11 18.82 -8.16 67.02
C LEU A 11 19.49 -7.21 66.00
N LEU A 12 20.71 -6.78 66.26
CA LEU A 12 21.47 -5.94 65.32
C LEU A 12 21.85 -6.64 64.04
N THR A 13 22.16 -7.96 64.08
CA THR A 13 22.43 -8.75 62.87
C THR A 13 21.19 -8.96 62.03
N THR A 14 20.01 -9.20 62.68
CA THR A 14 18.74 -9.31 61.93
C THR A 14 18.32 -8.01 61.30
N ILE A 15 18.49 -6.87 61.94
CA ILE A 15 18.20 -5.54 61.35
C ILE A 15 19.15 -5.25 60.19
N ALA A 16 20.45 -5.58 60.31
CA ALA A 16 21.43 -5.38 59.25
C ALA A 16 21.13 -6.26 58.01
N THR A 17 20.74 -7.53 58.20
CA THR A 17 20.32 -8.42 57.11
C THR A 17 19.03 -7.95 56.47
N MET A 18 18.05 -7.48 57.21
CA MET A 18 16.80 -6.96 56.67
C MET A 18 17.01 -5.67 55.88
N ALA A 19 17.89 -4.76 56.34
CA ALA A 19 18.27 -3.55 55.60
C ALA A 19 19.00 -3.89 54.29
N LEU A 20 19.85 -4.92 54.29
CA LEU A 20 20.57 -5.40 53.08
C LEU A 20 19.60 -5.99 52.07
N ILE A 21 18.59 -6.74 52.52
CA ILE A 21 17.55 -7.31 51.65
C ILE A 21 16.66 -6.21 51.05
N CYS A 22 16.31 -5.20 51.81
CA CYS A 22 15.56 -4.03 51.30
C CYS A 22 16.32 -3.24 50.25
N THR A 23 17.64 -3.11 50.34
CA THR A 23 18.44 -2.42 49.31
C THR A 23 18.52 -3.27 48.01
N PHE A 24 18.58 -4.60 48.10
CA PHE A 24 18.54 -5.48 46.93
C PHE A 24 17.18 -5.48 46.21
N ILE A 25 16.09 -5.36 46.96
CA ILE A 25 14.75 -5.28 46.38
C ILE A 25 14.51 -3.94 45.65
N SER A 26 15.08 -2.84 46.19
CA SER A 26 14.97 -1.50 45.57
C SER A 26 15.78 -1.36 44.26
N THR A 27 16.84 -2.14 44.06
CA THR A 27 17.61 -2.12 42.80
C THR A 27 17.01 -3.03 41.75
N ALA A 28 16.29 -4.09 42.14
CA ALA A 28 15.58 -4.98 41.17
C ALA A 28 14.33 -4.31 40.55
N SER A 29 13.74 -3.31 41.25
CA SER A 29 12.54 -2.61 40.71
C SER A 29 12.87 -1.50 39.71
N ALA A 30 14.13 -1.17 39.47
CA ALA A 30 14.55 -0.14 38.51
C ALA A 30 14.83 -0.66 37.09
N GLU A 31 14.86 -1.98 36.88
CA GLU A 31 15.07 -2.57 35.55
C GLU A 31 13.81 -3.07 34.85
N GLU A 32 12.63 -3.03 35.49
CA GLU A 32 11.36 -3.44 34.87
C GLU A 32 10.75 -2.41 33.92
N GLY A 33 11.44 -1.33 33.58
CA GLY A 33 10.98 -0.24 32.70
C GLY A 33 11.46 -0.26 31.27
N ALA A 34 12.31 -1.19 30.85
CA ALA A 34 12.61 -1.42 29.44
C ALA A 34 11.56 -2.35 28.82
N GLN A 35 10.28 -1.93 28.79
CA GLN A 35 9.34 -2.47 27.84
C GLN A 35 10.01 -2.37 26.48
N ASN A 36 10.34 -3.52 25.88
CA ASN A 36 10.70 -3.63 24.47
C ASN A 36 9.52 -3.07 23.67
N SER A 37 9.45 -1.74 23.55
CA SER A 37 8.41 -1.11 22.75
C SER A 37 8.58 -1.64 21.34
N ILE A 38 7.65 -2.45 20.91
CA ILE A 38 7.61 -2.96 19.53
C ILE A 38 7.59 -1.73 18.64
N LYS A 39 8.67 -1.52 17.89
CA LYS A 39 8.78 -0.37 16.98
C LYS A 39 8.32 -0.78 15.59
N ILE A 40 7.51 0.05 14.98
CA ILE A 40 7.14 -0.09 13.57
C ILE A 40 8.27 0.51 12.72
N LYS A 41 9.10 -0.36 12.15
CA LYS A 41 10.27 -0.01 11.32
C LYS A 41 10.07 -0.23 9.84
N THR A 42 9.18 -1.15 9.46
CA THR A 42 8.93 -1.49 8.06
C THR A 42 7.44 -1.61 7.80
N VAL A 43 6.95 -0.84 6.84
CA VAL A 43 5.56 -0.89 6.38
C VAL A 43 5.54 -1.29 4.91
N VAL A 44 4.70 -2.27 4.57
CA VAL A 44 4.45 -2.63 3.18
C VAL A 44 3.14 -2.00 2.72
N LEU A 45 3.22 -1.25 1.64
CA LEU A 45 2.08 -0.68 0.94
C LEU A 45 1.80 -1.51 -0.30
N ASP A 46 0.64 -2.12 -0.33
CA ASP A 46 0.16 -2.92 -1.44
C ASP A 46 -0.87 -2.12 -2.24
N ALA A 47 -0.50 -1.77 -3.45
CA ALA A 47 -1.44 -1.21 -4.42
C ALA A 47 -2.16 -2.35 -5.13
N GLY A 48 -3.44 -2.55 -4.85
CA GLY A 48 -4.24 -3.63 -5.43
C GLY A 48 -4.16 -3.66 -6.96
N HIS A 49 -4.28 -4.86 -7.53
CA HIS A 49 -4.27 -5.07 -8.99
C HIS A 49 -2.98 -4.64 -9.69
N GLY A 50 -3.04 -4.38 -11.02
CA GLY A 50 -1.90 -3.91 -11.80
C GLY A 50 -1.64 -4.73 -13.06
N GLY A 51 -1.04 -4.12 -14.09
CA GLY A 51 -0.73 -4.74 -15.37
C GLY A 51 -1.97 -5.32 -16.05
N LYS A 52 -1.98 -6.65 -16.29
CA LYS A 52 -3.09 -7.38 -16.90
C LYS A 52 -4.36 -7.44 -16.05
N ASP A 53 -4.22 -7.28 -14.73
CA ASP A 53 -5.33 -7.17 -13.79
C ASP A 53 -5.70 -5.71 -13.60
N THR A 54 -6.82 -5.29 -14.17
CA THR A 54 -7.30 -3.91 -14.09
C THR A 54 -7.98 -3.59 -12.77
N GLY A 55 -8.34 -4.61 -11.98
CA GLY A 55 -9.34 -4.46 -10.93
C GLY A 55 -10.71 -4.08 -11.50
N ALA A 56 -11.54 -3.55 -10.66
CA ALA A 56 -12.83 -3.04 -11.07
C ALA A 56 -12.71 -1.81 -11.99
N ILE A 57 -13.70 -1.63 -12.85
CA ILE A 57 -13.75 -0.55 -13.83
C ILE A 57 -15.04 0.24 -13.62
N SER A 58 -14.94 1.57 -13.70
CA SER A 58 -16.12 2.46 -13.62
C SER A 58 -17.13 2.15 -14.73
N LYS A 59 -18.41 2.46 -14.49
CA LYS A 59 -19.50 2.13 -15.42
C LYS A 59 -19.33 2.71 -16.83
N ASN A 60 -18.63 3.83 -16.97
CA ASN A 60 -18.30 4.43 -18.26
C ASN A 60 -16.99 3.90 -18.88
N GLY A 61 -16.33 2.93 -18.26
CA GLY A 61 -15.09 2.32 -18.74
C GLY A 61 -13.82 3.18 -18.61
N ALA A 62 -13.93 4.42 -18.13
CA ALA A 62 -12.83 5.38 -18.18
C ALA A 62 -11.85 5.29 -17.00
N ILE A 63 -12.27 4.73 -15.87
CA ILE A 63 -11.50 4.72 -14.63
C ILE A 63 -11.27 3.27 -14.22
N LYS A 64 -10.03 2.92 -13.97
CA LYS A 64 -9.62 1.58 -13.52
C LYS A 64 -9.14 1.65 -12.07
N GLU A 65 -9.48 0.68 -11.28
CA GLU A 65 -9.07 0.55 -9.88
C GLU A 65 -7.56 0.57 -9.72
N LYS A 66 -6.83 -0.20 -10.54
CA LYS A 66 -5.37 -0.30 -10.47
C LYS A 66 -4.64 1.05 -10.52
N ASP A 67 -5.20 2.04 -11.21
CA ASP A 67 -4.59 3.36 -11.36
C ASP A 67 -4.78 4.19 -10.09
N ILE A 68 -5.98 4.12 -9.48
CA ILE A 68 -6.30 4.80 -8.23
C ILE A 68 -5.48 4.21 -7.08
N THR A 69 -5.46 2.90 -6.95
CA THR A 69 -4.75 2.21 -5.86
C THR A 69 -3.27 2.50 -5.88
N LEU A 70 -2.65 2.51 -7.08
CA LEU A 70 -1.24 2.88 -7.25
C LEU A 70 -0.97 4.32 -6.80
N SER A 71 -1.79 5.25 -7.27
CA SER A 71 -1.64 6.66 -6.93
C SER A 71 -1.75 6.90 -5.42
N VAL A 72 -2.78 6.34 -4.77
CA VAL A 72 -2.98 6.48 -3.32
C VAL A 72 -1.83 5.85 -2.54
N ALA A 73 -1.37 4.65 -2.94
CA ALA A 73 -0.24 3.98 -2.28
C ALA A 73 1.05 4.79 -2.35
N LEU A 74 1.36 5.38 -3.52
CA LEU A 74 2.56 6.22 -3.70
C LEU A 74 2.48 7.50 -2.85
N LYS A 75 1.32 8.16 -2.81
CA LYS A 75 1.08 9.35 -1.98
C LYS A 75 1.23 9.03 -0.49
N LEU A 76 0.63 7.92 -0.02
CA LEU A 76 0.75 7.45 1.35
C LEU A 76 2.21 7.20 1.73
N GLY A 77 2.96 6.50 0.89
CA GLY A 77 4.36 6.21 1.16
C GLY A 77 5.24 7.46 1.17
N LYS A 78 4.93 8.46 0.33
CA LYS A 78 5.60 9.76 0.38
C LYS A 78 5.36 10.45 1.73
N MET A 79 4.10 10.45 2.23
CA MET A 79 3.75 11.03 3.53
C MET A 79 4.47 10.31 4.67
N ILE A 80 4.51 8.97 4.67
CA ILE A 80 5.23 8.19 5.68
C ILE A 80 6.72 8.54 5.66
N ASN A 81 7.37 8.49 4.51
CA ASN A 81 8.81 8.77 4.39
C ASN A 81 9.17 10.19 4.84
N SER A 82 8.32 11.19 4.55
CA SER A 82 8.57 12.58 4.93
C SER A 82 8.41 12.81 6.44
N ASN A 83 7.46 12.15 7.10
CA ASN A 83 7.16 12.37 8.51
C ASN A 83 7.87 11.39 9.45
N TYR A 84 8.17 10.17 8.97
CA TYR A 84 8.82 9.10 9.70
C TYR A 84 9.99 8.53 8.88
N PRO A 85 11.11 9.27 8.74
CA PRO A 85 12.25 8.85 7.92
C PRO A 85 12.95 7.59 8.43
N ASP A 86 12.70 7.21 9.69
CA ASP A 86 13.13 5.96 10.32
C ASP A 86 12.28 4.74 9.93
N VAL A 87 11.14 4.95 9.27
CA VAL A 87 10.27 3.89 8.80
C VAL A 87 10.59 3.54 7.35
N LYS A 88 11.00 2.31 7.11
CA LYS A 88 11.19 1.77 5.76
C LYS A 88 9.84 1.51 5.10
N VAL A 89 9.54 2.20 3.99
CA VAL A 89 8.37 1.93 3.15
C VAL A 89 8.76 1.01 2.01
N VAL A 90 8.08 -0.13 1.91
CA VAL A 90 8.21 -1.09 0.82
C VAL A 90 6.90 -1.13 0.06
N TYR A 91 6.96 -1.17 -1.26
CA TYR A 91 5.77 -1.29 -2.11
C TYR A 91 5.74 -2.66 -2.77
N THR A 92 4.57 -3.24 -2.94
CA THR A 92 4.42 -4.44 -3.77
C THR A 92 4.64 -4.10 -5.24
N ARG A 93 4.19 -2.92 -5.68
CA ARG A 93 4.47 -2.34 -7.00
C ARG A 93 4.57 -0.81 -6.92
N LYS A 94 5.37 -0.22 -7.82
CA LYS A 94 5.52 1.25 -7.98
C LYS A 94 5.11 1.75 -9.36
N ARG A 95 4.66 0.85 -10.23
CA ARG A 95 4.23 1.13 -11.60
C ARG A 95 3.07 0.21 -11.98
N ASP A 96 2.56 0.34 -13.19
CA ASP A 96 1.51 -0.53 -13.70
C ASP A 96 2.09 -1.88 -14.11
N GLU A 97 2.21 -2.78 -13.14
CA GLU A 97 2.69 -4.15 -13.31
C GLU A 97 1.85 -5.12 -12.48
N TYR A 98 1.68 -6.33 -13.00
CA TYR A 98 0.94 -7.39 -12.32
C TYR A 98 1.80 -8.08 -11.28
N ILE A 99 1.28 -8.19 -10.05
CA ILE A 99 1.90 -8.93 -8.95
C ILE A 99 0.88 -9.94 -8.42
N GLU A 100 1.24 -11.22 -8.44
CA GLU A 100 0.41 -12.31 -7.89
C GLU A 100 0.06 -12.08 -6.42
N LEU A 101 -1.12 -12.51 -5.96
CA LEU A 101 -1.55 -12.28 -4.56
C LEU A 101 -0.57 -12.90 -3.56
N SER A 102 -0.13 -14.14 -3.78
CA SER A 102 0.85 -14.81 -2.93
C SER A 102 2.17 -14.03 -2.83
N LYS A 103 2.59 -13.40 -3.94
CA LYS A 103 3.82 -12.63 -4.03
C LYS A 103 3.76 -11.35 -3.20
N ARG A 104 2.59 -10.73 -3.07
CA ARG A 104 2.38 -9.52 -2.24
C ARG A 104 2.67 -9.83 -0.76
N ALA A 105 2.09 -10.91 -0.23
CA ALA A 105 2.38 -11.39 1.11
C ALA A 105 3.85 -11.80 1.29
N GLU A 106 4.44 -12.48 0.28
CA GLU A 106 5.86 -12.86 0.29
C GLU A 106 6.79 -11.64 0.38
N ILE A 107 6.50 -10.56 -0.37
CA ILE A 107 7.26 -9.30 -0.29
C ILE A 107 7.23 -8.76 1.15
N ALA A 108 6.05 -8.76 1.80
CA ALA A 108 5.92 -8.30 3.17
C ALA A 108 6.73 -9.17 4.15
N ASN A 109 6.58 -10.49 4.07
CA ASN A 109 7.25 -11.44 4.93
C ASN A 109 8.79 -11.39 4.80
N ARG A 110 9.31 -11.34 3.56
CA ARG A 110 10.76 -11.23 3.28
C ARG A 110 11.36 -9.92 3.81
N ASN A 111 10.61 -8.84 3.82
CA ASN A 111 11.06 -7.57 4.38
C ASN A 111 10.84 -7.49 5.89
N LYS A 112 10.32 -8.55 6.54
CA LYS A 112 9.99 -8.56 7.97
C LYS A 112 9.16 -7.32 8.34
N ALA A 113 8.11 -7.09 7.56
CA ALA A 113 7.26 -5.92 7.76
C ALA A 113 6.53 -5.99 9.10
N ASP A 114 6.37 -4.84 9.73
CA ASP A 114 5.62 -4.69 10.97
C ASP A 114 4.14 -4.38 10.71
N LEU A 115 3.81 -3.97 9.47
CA LEU A 115 2.46 -3.65 9.04
C LEU A 115 2.32 -3.83 7.53
N PHE A 116 1.20 -4.41 7.10
CA PHE A 116 0.81 -4.55 5.69
C PHE A 116 -0.50 -3.81 5.43
N ILE A 117 -0.50 -2.92 4.44
CA ILE A 117 -1.66 -2.10 4.06
C ILE A 117 -1.95 -2.32 2.58
N SER A 118 -3.01 -3.06 2.27
CA SER A 118 -3.53 -3.20 0.91
C SER A 118 -4.61 -2.16 0.64
N ILE A 119 -4.54 -1.51 -0.51
CA ILE A 119 -5.43 -0.42 -0.92
C ILE A 119 -6.19 -0.85 -2.16
N HIS A 120 -7.53 -0.82 -2.08
CA HIS A 120 -8.48 -1.25 -3.10
C HIS A 120 -9.60 -0.24 -3.31
N VAL A 121 -10.38 -0.40 -4.38
CA VAL A 121 -11.58 0.38 -4.68
C VAL A 121 -12.72 -0.57 -4.98
N ASN A 122 -13.65 -0.69 -4.08
CA ASN A 122 -14.76 -1.62 -4.09
C ASN A 122 -15.66 -1.51 -5.34
N SER A 123 -16.32 -2.59 -5.67
CA SER A 123 -17.31 -2.63 -6.74
C SER A 123 -18.48 -3.54 -6.41
N GLN A 124 -19.68 -3.17 -6.85
CA GLN A 124 -20.89 -4.00 -6.74
C GLN A 124 -21.67 -4.03 -8.05
N LYS A 125 -22.51 -5.07 -8.20
CA LYS A 125 -23.56 -5.07 -9.22
C LYS A 125 -24.49 -3.91 -8.95
N GLY A 126 -24.61 -2.95 -9.85
CA GLY A 126 -25.39 -1.73 -9.65
C GLY A 126 -24.52 -0.50 -9.36
N THR A 127 -25.15 0.61 -9.02
CA THR A 127 -24.49 1.93 -8.92
C THR A 127 -24.80 2.67 -7.63
N THR A 128 -25.54 2.04 -6.71
CA THR A 128 -26.03 2.70 -5.49
C THR A 128 -25.14 2.52 -4.27
N ALA A 129 -24.26 1.49 -4.30
CA ALA A 129 -23.34 1.26 -3.19
C ALA A 129 -22.34 2.41 -3.09
N THR A 130 -22.06 2.84 -1.85
CA THR A 130 -21.17 3.96 -1.51
C THR A 130 -20.42 3.66 -0.22
N GLY A 131 -19.28 4.32 -0.03
CA GLY A 131 -18.59 4.37 1.24
C GLY A 131 -17.28 3.61 1.30
N THR A 132 -16.61 3.76 2.42
CA THR A 132 -15.35 3.09 2.72
C THR A 132 -15.54 1.95 3.69
N GLU A 133 -14.77 0.87 3.55
CA GLU A 133 -14.73 -0.22 4.51
C GLU A 133 -13.32 -0.79 4.60
N THR A 134 -12.96 -1.38 5.73
CA THR A 134 -11.64 -1.97 5.90
C THR A 134 -11.76 -3.41 6.38
N PHE A 135 -11.12 -4.30 5.66
CA PHE A 135 -11.14 -5.73 5.92
C PHE A 135 -9.91 -6.18 6.69
N VAL A 136 -10.11 -7.13 7.59
CA VAL A 136 -9.06 -7.95 8.19
C VAL A 136 -9.33 -9.42 7.87
N MET A 137 -8.29 -10.24 7.94
CA MET A 137 -8.44 -11.68 7.75
C MET A 137 -9.36 -12.27 8.81
N GLY A 138 -10.34 -13.06 8.40
CA GLY A 138 -11.29 -13.72 9.29
C GLY A 138 -12.53 -14.23 8.57
N THR A 139 -13.48 -14.76 9.34
CA THR A 139 -14.71 -15.30 8.80
C THR A 139 -15.65 -14.19 8.34
N HIS A 140 -16.13 -14.26 7.10
CA HIS A 140 -17.13 -13.31 6.61
C HIS A 140 -18.48 -13.51 7.36
N LYS A 141 -19.09 -12.38 7.76
CA LYS A 141 -20.34 -12.40 8.55
C LYS A 141 -21.59 -12.09 7.73
N SER A 142 -21.44 -11.79 6.43
CA SER A 142 -22.55 -11.45 5.54
C SER A 142 -22.27 -11.89 4.11
N SER A 143 -23.33 -12.09 3.33
CA SER A 143 -23.22 -12.39 1.90
C SER A 143 -22.51 -11.28 1.13
N SER A 144 -22.70 -10.02 1.50
CA SER A 144 -22.01 -8.90 0.86
C SER A 144 -20.50 -8.95 1.07
N ASN A 145 -20.03 -9.28 2.27
CA ASN A 145 -18.60 -9.45 2.53
C ASN A 145 -18.01 -10.63 1.74
N PHE A 146 -18.80 -11.71 1.58
CA PHE A 146 -18.41 -12.85 0.77
C PHE A 146 -18.22 -12.49 -0.70
N GLU A 147 -19.16 -11.71 -1.29
CA GLU A 147 -19.06 -11.27 -2.69
C GLU A 147 -17.82 -10.42 -2.94
N ILE A 148 -17.43 -9.55 -1.99
CA ILE A 148 -16.20 -8.77 -2.08
C ILE A 148 -14.98 -9.69 -2.04
N CYS A 149 -14.90 -10.59 -1.05
CA CYS A 149 -13.81 -11.56 -0.97
C CYS A 149 -13.69 -12.40 -2.24
N LYS A 150 -14.83 -12.79 -2.84
CA LYS A 150 -14.87 -13.53 -4.10
C LYS A 150 -14.34 -12.71 -5.25
N LEU A 151 -14.70 -11.43 -5.33
CA LEU A 151 -14.21 -10.52 -6.36
C LEU A 151 -12.69 -10.39 -6.28
N GLU A 152 -12.17 -10.06 -5.10
CA GLU A 152 -10.75 -9.84 -4.86
C GLU A 152 -9.90 -11.11 -5.05
N ASN A 153 -10.40 -12.25 -4.62
CA ASN A 153 -9.69 -13.52 -4.78
C ASN A 153 -9.79 -14.10 -6.20
N SER A 154 -10.75 -13.65 -7.02
CA SER A 154 -10.96 -14.21 -8.37
C SER A 154 -9.77 -14.01 -9.31
N VAL A 155 -8.90 -13.05 -9.02
CA VAL A 155 -7.71 -12.76 -9.80
C VAL A 155 -6.70 -13.92 -9.84
N ILE A 156 -6.75 -14.85 -8.88
CA ILE A 156 -5.83 -16.01 -8.85
C ILE A 156 -5.96 -16.89 -10.10
N VAL A 157 -7.11 -16.89 -10.78
CA VAL A 157 -7.29 -17.65 -12.02
C VAL A 157 -6.41 -17.13 -13.20
N LEU A 158 -5.83 -15.93 -13.02
CA LEU A 158 -4.84 -15.37 -13.95
C LEU A 158 -3.41 -15.87 -13.67
N GLU A 159 -3.22 -16.60 -12.58
CA GLU A 159 -1.93 -17.12 -12.13
C GLU A 159 -1.73 -18.55 -12.61
N GLU A 160 -0.51 -18.86 -13.06
CA GLU A 160 -0.13 -20.23 -13.35
C GLU A 160 -0.05 -21.06 -12.07
N ASP A 161 -0.52 -22.30 -12.10
CA ASP A 161 -0.51 -23.24 -10.98
C ASP A 161 -1.19 -22.72 -9.69
N TYR A 162 -2.21 -21.86 -9.82
CA TYR A 162 -2.87 -21.25 -8.66
C TYR A 162 -3.40 -22.28 -7.65
N GLN A 163 -3.89 -23.44 -8.12
CA GLN A 163 -4.40 -24.50 -7.23
C GLN A 163 -3.32 -24.99 -6.25
N SER A 164 -2.09 -25.17 -6.74
CA SER A 164 -0.97 -25.57 -5.90
C SER A 164 -0.51 -24.44 -4.97
N LYS A 165 -0.41 -23.21 -5.50
CA LYS A 165 0.01 -22.02 -4.73
C LYS A 165 -0.91 -21.69 -3.57
N TYR A 166 -2.22 -21.90 -3.77
CA TYR A 166 -3.26 -21.60 -2.78
C TYR A 166 -3.85 -22.86 -2.14
N GLU A 167 -3.09 -23.96 -2.09
CA GLU A 167 -3.41 -25.19 -1.32
C GLU A 167 -4.81 -25.73 -1.65
N GLY A 168 -5.21 -25.68 -2.92
CA GLY A 168 -6.52 -26.15 -3.37
C GLY A 168 -7.68 -25.18 -3.13
N PHE A 169 -7.40 -23.92 -2.78
CA PHE A 169 -8.46 -22.92 -2.64
C PHE A 169 -9.22 -22.74 -3.96
N ASP A 170 -10.54 -22.90 -3.90
CA ASP A 170 -11.46 -22.61 -4.99
C ASP A 170 -12.18 -21.28 -4.73
N PRO A 171 -11.94 -20.24 -5.55
CA PRO A 171 -12.58 -18.94 -5.37
C PRO A 171 -14.11 -18.98 -5.60
N ASN A 172 -14.65 -20.08 -6.13
CA ASN A 172 -16.08 -20.26 -6.34
C ASN A 172 -16.77 -21.07 -5.23
N SER A 173 -16.01 -21.73 -4.33
CA SER A 173 -16.55 -22.56 -3.24
C SER A 173 -16.63 -21.78 -1.93
N PRO A 174 -17.81 -21.53 -1.35
CA PRO A 174 -17.96 -20.94 -0.03
C PRO A 174 -17.21 -21.70 1.06
N GLU A 175 -17.11 -23.03 0.94
CA GLU A 175 -16.41 -23.91 1.88
C GLU A 175 -14.91 -23.56 1.94
N SER A 176 -14.29 -23.26 0.80
CA SER A 176 -12.91 -22.82 0.73
C SER A 176 -12.69 -21.57 1.59
N TYR A 177 -13.56 -20.57 1.51
CA TYR A 177 -13.46 -19.35 2.31
C TYR A 177 -13.59 -19.61 3.80
N ILE A 178 -14.46 -20.55 4.20
CA ILE A 178 -14.63 -20.93 5.62
C ILE A 178 -13.33 -21.57 6.13
N ILE A 179 -12.80 -22.57 5.40
CA ILE A 179 -11.58 -23.28 5.78
C ILE A 179 -10.42 -22.30 5.93
N PHE A 180 -10.20 -21.44 4.93
CA PHE A 180 -9.09 -20.48 4.92
C PHE A 180 -9.24 -19.38 5.98
N SER A 181 -10.46 -18.98 6.33
CA SER A 181 -10.70 -18.00 7.39
C SER A 181 -10.49 -18.55 8.80
N LEU A 182 -10.53 -19.87 8.96
CA LEU A 182 -10.24 -20.54 10.23
C LEU A 182 -8.74 -20.72 10.48
N LEU A 183 -7.90 -20.58 9.44
CA LEU A 183 -6.46 -20.60 9.60
C LEU A 183 -6.05 -19.40 10.46
N GLN A 184 -5.44 -19.68 11.58
CA GLN A 184 -5.24 -18.79 12.72
C GLN A 184 -4.47 -17.51 12.31
N ASN A 185 -5.14 -16.37 12.44
CA ASN A 185 -4.47 -15.06 12.30
C ASN A 185 -3.99 -14.60 13.68
N THR A 186 -2.71 -14.82 13.97
CA THR A 186 -2.06 -14.41 15.23
C THR A 186 -2.05 -12.89 15.43
N HIS A 187 -2.30 -12.11 14.38
CA HIS A 187 -2.26 -10.64 14.40
C HIS A 187 -3.65 -10.00 14.24
N LEU A 188 -4.74 -10.78 14.47
CA LEU A 188 -6.10 -10.30 14.25
C LEU A 188 -6.42 -9.06 15.10
N GLU A 189 -6.07 -9.07 16.38
CA GLU A 189 -6.34 -7.96 17.29
C GLU A 189 -5.68 -6.66 16.83
N GLN A 190 -4.41 -6.73 16.47
CA GLN A 190 -3.64 -5.59 15.98
C GLN A 190 -4.17 -5.10 14.63
N SER A 191 -4.57 -6.01 13.76
CA SER A 191 -5.21 -5.69 12.48
C SER A 191 -6.54 -5.00 12.67
N LEU A 192 -7.38 -5.48 13.59
CA LEU A 192 -8.67 -4.85 13.95
C LEU A 192 -8.47 -3.45 14.51
N LYS A 193 -7.47 -3.25 15.38
CA LYS A 193 -7.13 -1.93 15.94
C LYS A 193 -6.75 -0.96 14.83
N PHE A 194 -5.88 -1.37 13.92
CA PHE A 194 -5.47 -0.51 12.81
C PHE A 194 -6.62 -0.24 11.83
N ALA A 195 -7.41 -1.24 11.48
CA ALA A 195 -8.60 -1.10 10.64
C ALA A 195 -9.62 -0.11 11.22
N ALA A 196 -9.82 -0.14 12.55
CA ALA A 196 -10.69 0.81 13.25
C ALA A 196 -10.16 2.23 13.13
N LEU A 197 -8.85 2.44 13.32
CA LEU A 197 -8.21 3.75 13.17
C LEU A 197 -8.35 4.30 11.74
N ILE A 198 -8.23 3.45 10.70
CA ILE A 198 -8.47 3.84 9.31
C ILE A 198 -9.92 4.31 9.14
N GLN A 199 -10.87 3.50 9.59
CA GLN A 199 -12.29 3.83 9.44
C GLN A 199 -12.70 5.08 10.24
N ASP A 200 -12.13 5.31 11.42
CA ASP A 200 -12.36 6.54 12.18
C ASP A 200 -11.82 7.78 11.45
N ASN A 201 -10.66 7.69 10.82
CA ASN A 201 -10.11 8.79 10.02
C ASN A 201 -10.92 9.01 8.73
N PHE A 202 -11.46 7.96 8.12
CA PHE A 202 -12.30 8.08 6.92
C PHE A 202 -13.63 8.81 7.17
N LYS A 203 -14.15 8.86 8.38
CA LYS A 203 -15.32 9.70 8.73
C LYS A 203 -15.10 11.19 8.40
N LEU A 204 -13.85 11.63 8.45
CA LEU A 204 -13.42 12.99 8.11
C LEU A 204 -12.96 13.10 6.65
N GLY A 205 -12.99 12.02 5.88
CA GLY A 205 -12.49 11.93 4.52
C GLY A 205 -13.45 12.49 3.45
N PRO A 206 -13.04 12.45 2.19
CA PRO A 206 -13.85 12.92 1.07
C PRO A 206 -15.02 11.98 0.75
N ILE A 207 -14.89 10.68 1.00
CA ILE A 207 -15.97 9.69 0.87
C ILE A 207 -16.73 9.62 2.19
N LYS A 208 -17.99 10.02 2.20
CA LYS A 208 -18.73 10.33 3.44
C LYS A 208 -19.33 9.13 4.16
N VAL A 209 -19.66 8.06 3.44
CA VAL A 209 -20.26 6.88 4.04
C VAL A 209 -19.18 5.98 4.60
N ASN A 210 -19.22 5.73 5.91
CA ASN A 210 -18.35 4.80 6.60
C ASN A 210 -19.08 3.48 6.85
N ARG A 211 -18.61 2.39 6.26
CA ARG A 211 -19.22 1.05 6.37
C ARG A 211 -18.54 0.21 7.46
N GLY A 212 -17.50 0.76 8.10
CA GLY A 212 -16.81 0.16 9.25
C GLY A 212 -15.84 -0.95 8.89
N VAL A 213 -15.41 -1.64 9.95
CA VAL A 213 -14.48 -2.76 9.86
C VAL A 213 -15.22 -4.06 9.54
N LYS A 214 -14.66 -4.86 8.64
CA LYS A 214 -15.19 -6.14 8.16
C LYS A 214 -14.17 -7.26 8.38
N GLN A 215 -14.66 -8.49 8.34
CA GLN A 215 -13.83 -9.68 8.28
C GLN A 215 -14.13 -10.44 7.00
N GLY A 216 -13.11 -11.04 6.39
CA GLY A 216 -13.25 -11.83 5.19
C GLY A 216 -12.02 -12.68 4.87
N GLY A 217 -12.23 -13.76 4.13
CA GLY A 217 -11.18 -14.66 3.66
C GLY A 217 -10.46 -14.10 2.44
N LEU A 218 -9.67 -13.04 2.63
CA LEU A 218 -8.90 -12.37 1.57
C LEU A 218 -7.52 -13.02 1.43
N LEU A 219 -7.24 -13.62 0.29
CA LEU A 219 -5.99 -14.36 0.03
C LEU A 219 -4.75 -13.48 0.12
N VAL A 220 -4.85 -12.19 -0.24
CA VAL A 220 -3.74 -11.25 -0.12
C VAL A 220 -3.30 -11.05 1.34
N LEU A 221 -4.20 -11.26 2.31
CA LEU A 221 -3.92 -11.16 3.75
C LEU A 221 -3.56 -12.50 4.38
N TRP A 222 -3.86 -13.61 3.70
CA TRP A 222 -3.81 -14.95 4.30
C TRP A 222 -2.42 -15.37 4.79
N LYS A 223 -1.39 -15.18 3.97
CA LYS A 223 -0.02 -15.61 4.29
C LYS A 223 0.85 -14.51 4.91
N THR A 224 0.27 -13.40 5.34
CA THR A 224 1.00 -12.33 6.02
C THR A 224 1.36 -12.73 7.46
N THR A 225 2.59 -12.44 7.90
CA THR A 225 3.10 -12.75 9.24
C THR A 225 3.19 -11.52 10.15
N MET A 226 2.40 -10.50 9.85
CA MET A 226 2.29 -9.24 10.59
C MET A 226 0.83 -8.76 10.57
N PRO A 227 0.47 -7.73 11.37
CA PRO A 227 -0.81 -7.05 11.24
C PRO A 227 -1.06 -6.60 9.80
N ALA A 228 -2.22 -6.94 9.25
CA ALA A 228 -2.54 -6.73 7.84
C ALA A 228 -3.99 -6.31 7.65
N VAL A 229 -4.20 -5.33 6.77
CA VAL A 229 -5.52 -4.83 6.41
C VAL A 229 -5.65 -4.67 4.90
N LEU A 230 -6.87 -4.80 4.38
CA LEU A 230 -7.26 -4.36 3.04
C LEU A 230 -8.31 -3.25 3.21
N THR A 231 -8.03 -2.07 2.68
CA THR A 231 -8.94 -0.94 2.78
C THR A 231 -9.57 -0.59 1.43
N GLU A 232 -10.90 -0.60 1.42
CA GLU A 232 -11.75 -0.18 0.31
C GLU A 232 -12.04 1.32 0.46
N ILE A 233 -11.47 2.12 -0.41
CA ILE A 233 -11.48 3.60 -0.28
C ILE A 233 -12.70 4.26 -0.92
N GLY A 234 -13.66 3.49 -1.41
CA GLY A 234 -14.91 3.91 -2.06
C GLY A 234 -15.38 2.89 -3.07
N PHE A 235 -16.48 3.17 -3.79
CA PHE A 235 -17.03 2.29 -4.81
C PHE A 235 -16.84 2.85 -6.21
N ILE A 236 -16.02 2.20 -7.03
CA ILE A 236 -15.78 2.59 -8.44
C ILE A 236 -17.04 2.35 -9.31
N SER A 237 -17.91 1.40 -8.89
CA SER A 237 -19.20 1.16 -9.54
C SER A 237 -20.22 2.29 -9.35
N ASN A 238 -20.03 3.16 -8.36
CA ASN A 238 -20.86 4.34 -8.12
C ASN A 238 -20.34 5.53 -8.93
N PRO A 239 -21.13 6.15 -9.83
CA PRO A 239 -20.68 7.25 -10.68
C PRO A 239 -20.21 8.48 -9.91
N ALA A 240 -20.83 8.80 -8.77
CA ALA A 240 -20.44 9.95 -7.96
C ALA A 240 -19.09 9.71 -7.28
N GLU A 241 -18.90 8.53 -6.66
CA GLU A 241 -17.64 8.19 -6.00
C GLU A 241 -16.51 7.96 -7.01
N SER A 242 -16.76 7.28 -8.14
CA SER A 242 -15.74 7.10 -9.18
C SER A 242 -15.24 8.44 -9.75
N ASN A 243 -16.15 9.42 -9.92
CA ASN A 243 -15.76 10.78 -10.31
C ASN A 243 -14.97 11.53 -9.23
N GLN A 244 -15.19 11.24 -7.96
CA GLN A 244 -14.36 11.78 -6.87
C GLN A 244 -12.99 11.08 -6.83
N LEU A 245 -12.97 9.75 -6.85
CA LEU A 245 -11.77 8.93 -6.71
C LEU A 245 -10.74 9.14 -7.83
N ARG A 246 -11.14 9.58 -9.03
CA ARG A 246 -10.19 9.91 -10.12
C ARG A 246 -9.43 11.22 -9.88
N ARG A 247 -9.88 12.10 -8.95
CA ARG A 247 -9.27 13.41 -8.71
C ARG A 247 -8.04 13.27 -7.80
N ASP A 248 -6.94 13.90 -8.20
CA ASP A 248 -5.67 13.82 -7.47
C ASP A 248 -5.78 14.34 -6.03
N ALA A 249 -6.46 15.45 -5.81
CA ALA A 249 -6.68 15.99 -4.47
C ALA A 249 -7.47 15.03 -3.58
N VAL A 250 -8.49 14.34 -4.11
CA VAL A 250 -9.26 13.33 -3.36
C VAL A 250 -8.39 12.14 -2.98
N GLN A 251 -7.55 11.65 -3.91
CA GLN A 251 -6.60 10.58 -3.64
C GLN A 251 -5.57 10.99 -2.57
N SER A 252 -5.11 12.24 -2.62
CA SER A 252 -4.21 12.80 -1.62
C SER A 252 -4.86 12.91 -0.24
N GLN A 253 -6.13 13.35 -0.16
CA GLN A 253 -6.90 13.36 1.08
C GLN A 253 -7.09 11.95 1.65
N ILE A 254 -7.42 10.96 0.82
CA ILE A 254 -7.56 9.57 1.23
C ILE A 254 -6.22 9.05 1.80
N ALA A 255 -5.11 9.29 1.09
CA ALA A 255 -3.79 8.92 1.56
C ALA A 255 -3.44 9.58 2.92
N ALA A 256 -3.79 10.86 3.11
CA ALA A 256 -3.59 11.57 4.38
C ALA A 256 -4.44 10.98 5.52
N ARG A 257 -5.67 10.51 5.24
CA ARG A 257 -6.49 9.81 6.26
C ARG A 257 -5.88 8.48 6.68
N ILE A 258 -5.36 7.69 5.74
CA ILE A 258 -4.65 6.45 6.06
C ILE A 258 -3.34 6.75 6.80
N PHE A 259 -2.62 7.80 6.40
CA PHE A 259 -1.42 8.26 7.12
C PHE A 259 -1.72 8.66 8.56
N ASN A 260 -2.78 9.41 8.82
CA ASN A 260 -3.17 9.80 10.18
C ASN A 260 -3.54 8.58 11.04
N ALA A 261 -4.19 7.58 10.44
CA ALA A 261 -4.44 6.30 11.11
C ALA A 261 -3.13 5.56 11.44
N PHE A 262 -2.18 5.53 10.50
CA PHE A 262 -0.86 4.97 10.72
C PHE A 262 -0.09 5.69 11.82
N ALA A 263 -0.10 7.03 11.83
CA ALA A 263 0.57 7.83 12.85
C ALA A 263 0.04 7.53 14.26
N LYS A 264 -1.28 7.43 14.41
CA LYS A 264 -1.93 7.04 15.67
C LYS A 264 -1.55 5.62 16.08
N TYR A 265 -1.62 4.68 15.14
CA TYR A 265 -1.29 3.28 15.38
C TYR A 265 0.17 3.13 15.84
N LYS A 266 1.11 3.79 15.15
CA LYS A 266 2.53 3.81 15.53
C LYS A 266 2.73 4.36 16.93
N THR A 267 2.08 5.46 17.27
CA THR A 267 2.15 6.09 18.58
C THR A 267 1.59 5.21 19.70
N ASP A 268 0.52 4.47 19.43
CA ASP A 268 -0.07 3.54 20.41
C ASP A 268 0.88 2.40 20.79
N TYR A 269 1.80 2.05 19.89
CA TYR A 269 2.82 1.00 20.12
C TYR A 269 4.10 1.55 20.74
N GLU A 270 4.51 2.76 20.34
CA GLU A 270 5.83 3.29 20.67
C GLU A 270 5.79 4.38 21.74
N GLY A 271 4.60 4.91 22.03
CA GLY A 271 4.43 6.10 22.87
C GLY A 271 4.69 7.41 22.11
N GLY A 272 4.55 8.52 22.81
CA GLY A 272 4.76 9.85 22.24
C GLY A 272 3.47 10.49 21.70
N ALA A 273 3.62 11.45 20.79
CA ALA A 273 2.51 12.13 20.11
C ALA A 273 2.49 11.79 18.61
N PRO A 274 1.31 11.53 18.01
CA PRO A 274 1.21 11.23 16.60
C PRO A 274 1.50 12.48 15.76
N LYS A 275 2.27 12.31 14.67
CA LYS A 275 2.48 13.36 13.65
C LYS A 275 1.30 13.33 12.68
N LEU A 276 0.26 14.09 12.96
CA LEU A 276 -0.93 14.14 12.12
C LEU A 276 -0.80 15.24 11.05
N ILE A 277 -1.41 15.00 9.90
CA ILE A 277 -1.68 16.04 8.89
C ILE A 277 -3.03 16.67 9.29
N PRO A 278 -3.07 17.97 9.66
CA PRO A 278 -4.30 18.66 9.99
C PRO A 278 -5.26 18.76 8.80
N ASP A 279 -6.55 18.94 9.07
CA ASP A 279 -7.57 18.99 8.01
C ASP A 279 -7.41 20.18 7.07
N ASP A 280 -6.94 21.31 7.58
CA ASP A 280 -6.64 22.55 6.84
C ASP A 280 -5.37 22.46 5.98
N GLU A 281 -4.45 21.56 6.32
CA GLU A 281 -3.24 21.27 5.53
C GLU A 281 -3.47 20.17 4.48
N MET A 282 -4.64 19.51 4.46
CA MET A 282 -4.92 18.49 3.47
C MET A 282 -5.14 19.11 2.08
N PRO A 283 -4.64 18.47 1.02
CA PRO A 283 -4.79 18.99 -0.36
C PRO A 283 -6.25 19.31 -0.68
N SER A 284 -6.50 20.55 -1.09
CA SER A 284 -7.84 21.01 -1.46
C SER A 284 -8.03 20.97 -2.98
N GLN A 285 -9.28 21.03 -3.44
CA GLN A 285 -9.60 21.05 -4.88
C GLN A 285 -9.02 22.27 -5.62
N SER A 286 -8.73 23.35 -4.90
CA SER A 286 -8.08 24.55 -5.46
C SER A 286 -6.62 24.33 -5.84
N ALA A 287 -5.93 23.38 -5.22
CA ALA A 287 -4.56 23.02 -5.58
C ALA A 287 -4.46 22.27 -6.93
N GLU A 288 -5.49 21.50 -7.31
CA GLU A 288 -5.53 20.79 -8.60
C GLU A 288 -5.52 21.74 -9.82
N GLN A 289 -6.12 22.91 -9.71
CA GLN A 289 -6.12 23.88 -10.80
C GLN A 289 -4.74 24.53 -11.01
N GLN A 290 -3.96 24.67 -9.95
CA GLN A 290 -2.60 25.21 -10.05
C GLN A 290 -1.63 24.15 -10.59
N ASP A 291 -1.69 22.91 -10.12
CA ASP A 291 -0.82 21.81 -10.63
C ASP A 291 -1.14 21.46 -12.10
N ALA A 292 -2.45 21.44 -12.47
CA ALA A 292 -2.85 21.22 -13.87
C ALA A 292 -2.37 22.36 -14.79
N THR A 293 -2.31 23.57 -14.29
CA THR A 293 -1.82 24.74 -15.04
C THR A 293 -0.29 24.67 -15.20
N VAL A 294 0.43 24.30 -14.16
CA VAL A 294 1.89 24.10 -14.20
C VAL A 294 2.26 22.92 -15.11
N ALA A 295 1.59 21.76 -14.95
CA ALA A 295 1.84 20.59 -15.81
C ALA A 295 1.45 20.83 -17.29
N SER A 296 0.46 21.67 -17.57
CA SER A 296 0.12 22.07 -18.95
C SER A 296 1.13 23.05 -19.53
N ALA A 297 1.66 23.96 -18.72
CA ALA A 297 2.74 24.89 -19.13
C ALA A 297 4.04 24.12 -19.42
N GLU A 298 4.45 23.19 -18.56
CA GLU A 298 5.64 22.34 -18.78
C GLU A 298 5.50 21.44 -20.02
N ARG A 299 4.29 20.94 -20.32
CA ARG A 299 4.05 20.19 -21.57
C ARG A 299 4.09 21.07 -22.80
N GLN A 300 3.61 22.30 -22.72
CA GLN A 300 3.72 23.27 -23.82
C GLN A 300 5.16 23.69 -24.07
N GLU A 301 5.96 23.96 -23.03
CA GLU A 301 7.39 24.24 -23.17
C GLU A 301 8.17 23.05 -23.76
N ALA A 302 7.87 21.80 -23.33
CA ALA A 302 8.49 20.61 -23.89
C ALA A 302 8.11 20.39 -25.37
N THR A 303 6.89 20.77 -25.76
CA THR A 303 6.42 20.66 -27.15
C THR A 303 7.08 21.73 -28.04
N VAL A 304 7.22 22.95 -27.55
CA VAL A 304 7.94 24.03 -28.25
C VAL A 304 9.42 23.66 -28.41
N ALA A 305 10.08 23.19 -27.34
CA ALA A 305 11.48 22.78 -27.41
C ALA A 305 11.73 21.58 -28.34
N SER A 306 10.75 20.72 -28.54
CA SER A 306 10.83 19.62 -29.51
C SER A 306 10.60 20.08 -30.95
N ALA A 307 9.74 21.09 -31.17
CA ALA A 307 9.52 21.69 -32.48
C ALA A 307 10.78 22.47 -32.96
N ASP A 308 11.39 23.26 -32.08
CA ASP A 308 12.62 24.01 -32.36
C ASP A 308 13.80 23.06 -32.70
N ARG A 309 13.87 21.86 -32.06
CA ARG A 309 14.87 20.85 -32.41
C ARG A 309 14.60 20.21 -33.77
N GLN A 310 13.36 20.02 -34.17
CA GLN A 310 13.02 19.48 -35.49
C GLN A 310 13.33 20.50 -36.61
N GLU A 311 13.04 21.79 -36.42
CA GLU A 311 13.42 22.83 -37.39
C GLU A 311 14.94 22.96 -37.52
N ALA A 312 15.70 22.89 -36.44
CA ALA A 312 17.16 22.92 -36.48
C ALA A 312 17.74 21.71 -37.27
N THR A 313 17.15 20.52 -37.10
CA THR A 313 17.61 19.32 -37.83
C THR A 313 17.28 19.36 -39.32
N VAL A 314 16.15 19.96 -39.71
CA VAL A 314 15.77 20.15 -41.12
C VAL A 314 16.65 21.20 -41.80
N ALA A 315 17.07 22.27 -41.09
CA ALA A 315 18.00 23.27 -41.59
C ALA A 315 19.41 22.71 -41.82
N GLU A 316 19.86 21.79 -40.96
CA GLU A 316 21.19 21.16 -41.07
C GLU A 316 21.26 20.12 -42.18
N THR A 317 20.14 19.44 -42.52
CA THR A 317 20.06 18.50 -43.65
C THR A 317 19.96 19.20 -45.00
N ALA A 318 19.46 20.45 -45.09
CA ALA A 318 19.33 21.21 -46.33
C ALA A 318 20.66 21.80 -46.81
N VAL A 319 21.67 21.92 -45.97
CA VAL A 319 23.00 22.47 -46.31
C VAL A 319 23.98 21.41 -46.88
N GLN A 320 23.64 20.10 -46.81
CA GLN A 320 24.52 19.02 -47.26
C GLN A 320 24.23 18.50 -48.68
N ASP A 321 23.23 19.01 -49.38
CA ASP A 321 22.84 18.51 -50.73
C ASP A 321 23.34 19.40 -51.89
N GLU A 322 24.26 20.36 -51.70
CA GLU A 322 24.94 21.07 -52.79
C GLU A 322 26.40 20.64 -52.93
N GLN A 323 26.66 19.47 -53.55
CA GLN A 323 27.95 19.16 -54.17
C GLN A 323 27.73 18.74 -55.65
N PRO A 324 28.54 19.25 -56.62
CA PRO A 324 28.29 19.17 -58.03
C PRO A 324 28.64 17.77 -58.61
N GLU A 325 27.77 17.27 -59.52
CA GLU A 325 27.94 16.06 -60.32
C GLU A 325 29.25 16.02 -61.10
N ALA A 326 30.11 15.04 -60.82
CA ALA A 326 31.25 14.68 -61.66
C ALA A 326 30.80 13.65 -62.70
N LYS A 327 30.95 14.01 -63.97
CA LYS A 327 30.68 13.22 -65.22
C LYS A 327 31.30 11.84 -65.14
N ARG A 328 30.52 10.78 -65.28
CA ARG A 328 31.00 9.42 -65.64
C ARG A 328 30.67 9.09 -67.07
N GLN A 329 31.71 8.67 -67.78
CA GLN A 329 31.65 8.11 -69.16
C GLN A 329 31.01 6.74 -69.17
N PRO A 330 30.43 6.32 -70.34
CA PRO A 330 29.71 5.03 -70.43
C PRO A 330 30.66 3.87 -70.76
N GLU A 331 30.54 2.80 -70.07
CA GLU A 331 31.26 1.55 -70.30
C GLU A 331 30.32 0.47 -70.88
N ALA A 332 30.92 -0.35 -71.76
CA ALA A 332 30.32 -1.12 -72.83
C ALA A 332 29.54 -2.40 -72.36
N LYS A 333 28.58 -2.77 -73.16
CA LYS A 333 27.79 -4.03 -73.15
C LYS A 333 28.68 -5.28 -73.23
N ARG A 334 28.43 -6.27 -72.39
CA ARG A 334 28.72 -7.68 -72.69
C ARG A 334 27.43 -8.51 -72.52
N GLN A 335 27.19 -9.35 -73.57
CA GLN A 335 26.08 -10.24 -73.67
C GLN A 335 26.25 -11.54 -72.86
N PRO A 336 25.18 -12.24 -72.58
CA PRO A 336 25.20 -13.44 -71.73
C PRO A 336 25.53 -14.73 -72.55
N GLU A 337 26.24 -15.66 -71.95
CA GLU A 337 26.33 -17.03 -72.39
C GLU A 337 25.45 -17.94 -71.50
N ALA A 338 24.75 -18.82 -72.28
CA ALA A 338 23.90 -19.85 -71.75
C ALA A 338 24.69 -21.16 -71.60
N SER A 339 24.27 -22.00 -70.75
CA SER A 339 24.20 -23.48 -70.74
C SER A 339 24.42 -23.95 -69.25
N GLY A 340 23.57 -24.77 -68.63
CA GLY A 340 23.11 -26.06 -69.12
C GLY A 340 23.72 -27.13 -68.21
N LYS A 341 22.96 -27.57 -67.33
CA LYS A 341 22.59 -28.93 -66.90
C LYS A 341 21.92 -28.90 -65.50
#